data_45fccfd63a0a5bab0250b12e81de37df
#
_entry.id   45fccfd63a0a5bab0250b12e81de37df
#
_cell.length_a   1.000
_cell.length_b   1.000
_cell.length_c   1.000
_cell.angle_alpha   90.00
_cell.angle_beta   90.00
_cell.angle_gamma   90.00
#
_symmetry.space_group_name_H-M   'P 1'
#
loop_
_entity.id
_entity.type
_entity.pdbx_description
1 polymer ?
#
loop_
_entity_poly.entity_id
_entity_poly.type
_entity_poly.pdbx_seq_one_letter_code
_entity_poly.pdbx_strand_id
1 'polypeptide(L)'
;MKHITCIEDLRQLHKRRVPKAFFDYADRGSYTEDTLRANSADLQQIKFRQRILVDVSKRSLSTTILGEPSAMPLILAPVGLLGMQHGDGEIYACRAAQAAGIPFTQSTMSICSIEDIAAAVDKPFWFQLYVMKDRGFIKSLIERAIAAKCSALVLTVDLQVIGQRHQDIKNGMTVPPEWSLSKLIDFATKPAWVSGVLQGKRRTFGNIAGHVKGTEDLTKLSEWTASQFDTSLNWKDIDWIRSIWPGKLILKGILDVEDAELAAKTGAQAIVVSNHGGRQLDGAPSSIEVLPEIADAVGSQIEIMFDGGIRTGMDMMRALALGAKSCMIGRAYAYGLGAGGQEGVAKAIDILAKELTTTMGLCGVNTIAEIDDHVLAV
;
A
#
# COMPACT_ATOMS: atom_id res chain seq x y z
N MET A 1 21.37 10.60 1.25
CA MET A 1 20.29 10.73 0.23
C MET A 1 20.37 12.00 -0.64
N LYS A 2 21.55 12.70 -0.65
CA LYS A 2 21.72 14.04 -1.28
C LYS A 2 21.42 14.09 -2.80
N HIS A 3 21.61 12.99 -3.52
CA HIS A 3 21.42 12.92 -4.98
C HIS A 3 20.17 12.14 -5.41
N ILE A 4 19.26 11.84 -4.47
CA ILE A 4 17.97 11.21 -4.76
C ILE A 4 16.96 12.29 -5.09
N THR A 5 16.43 12.28 -6.31
CA THR A 5 15.55 13.32 -6.85
C THR A 5 14.17 12.80 -7.23
N CYS A 6 14.04 11.52 -7.54
CA CYS A 6 12.80 10.88 -7.93
C CYS A 6 12.66 9.46 -7.32
N ILE A 7 11.47 8.88 -7.44
CA ILE A 7 11.20 7.54 -6.91
C ILE A 7 12.04 6.46 -7.62
N GLU A 8 12.37 6.65 -8.90
CA GLU A 8 13.24 5.71 -9.61
C GLU A 8 14.66 5.65 -9.02
N ASP A 9 15.21 6.77 -8.56
CA ASP A 9 16.51 6.78 -7.87
C ASP A 9 16.47 5.90 -6.60
N LEU A 10 15.38 5.98 -5.83
CA LEU A 10 15.14 5.12 -4.66
C LEU A 10 15.03 3.66 -5.06
N ARG A 11 14.32 3.36 -6.17
CA ARG A 11 14.18 1.99 -6.70
C ARG A 11 15.54 1.41 -7.08
N GLN A 12 16.38 2.17 -7.77
CA GLN A 12 17.73 1.72 -8.15
C GLN A 12 18.64 1.51 -6.93
N LEU A 13 18.53 2.38 -5.92
CA LEU A 13 19.29 2.22 -4.69
C LEU A 13 18.80 1.00 -3.87
N HIS A 14 17.49 0.78 -3.78
CA HIS A 14 16.85 -0.38 -3.19
C HIS A 14 17.37 -1.68 -3.85
N LYS A 15 17.32 -1.76 -5.18
CA LYS A 15 17.83 -2.90 -5.96
C LYS A 15 19.28 -3.26 -5.64
N ARG A 16 20.10 -2.25 -5.37
CA ARG A 16 21.52 -2.46 -4.99
C ARG A 16 21.71 -2.91 -3.56
N ARG A 17 20.83 -2.50 -2.63
CA ARG A 17 21.01 -2.71 -1.19
C ARG A 17 20.31 -3.94 -0.64
N VAL A 18 19.21 -4.35 -1.23
CA VAL A 18 18.36 -5.45 -0.75
C VAL A 18 18.59 -6.69 -1.61
N PRO A 19 18.55 -7.91 -1.04
CA PRO A 19 18.65 -9.14 -1.80
C PRO A 19 17.59 -9.25 -2.89
N LYS A 20 17.99 -9.82 -4.04
CA LYS A 20 17.17 -9.89 -5.26
C LYS A 20 15.77 -10.44 -5.02
N ALA A 21 15.62 -11.48 -4.23
CA ALA A 21 14.31 -12.09 -3.95
C ALA A 21 13.34 -11.10 -3.29
N PHE A 22 13.81 -10.34 -2.31
CA PHE A 22 12.98 -9.35 -1.61
C PHE A 22 12.76 -8.09 -2.44
N PHE A 23 13.77 -7.66 -3.21
CA PHE A 23 13.58 -6.57 -4.16
C PHE A 23 12.51 -6.93 -5.19
N ASP A 24 12.61 -8.09 -5.84
CA ASP A 24 11.65 -8.56 -6.86
C ASP A 24 10.25 -8.73 -6.25
N TYR A 25 10.14 -9.23 -5.02
CA TYR A 25 8.86 -9.32 -4.32
C TYR A 25 8.13 -7.98 -4.25
N ALA A 26 8.85 -6.89 -3.98
CA ALA A 26 8.26 -5.56 -3.95
C ALA A 26 8.02 -4.98 -5.36
N ASP A 27 8.92 -5.27 -6.31
CA ASP A 27 8.98 -4.61 -7.62
C ASP A 27 8.06 -5.25 -8.66
N ARG A 28 7.94 -6.59 -8.65
CA ARG A 28 7.29 -7.36 -9.70
C ARG A 28 5.78 -7.50 -9.53
N GLY A 29 5.11 -7.84 -10.65
CA GLY A 29 3.69 -8.12 -10.74
C GLY A 29 3.39 -9.62 -10.91
N SER A 30 2.15 -9.90 -11.32
CA SER A 30 1.66 -11.24 -11.66
C SER A 30 1.84 -11.54 -13.15
N TYR A 31 1.95 -12.81 -13.50
CA TYR A 31 2.01 -13.36 -14.86
C TYR A 31 2.97 -12.59 -15.78
N THR A 32 2.45 -11.96 -16.84
CA THR A 32 3.23 -11.19 -17.84
C THR A 32 3.48 -9.74 -17.43
N GLU A 33 2.92 -9.29 -16.30
CA GLU A 33 3.02 -7.92 -15.78
C GLU A 33 2.36 -6.86 -16.66
N ASP A 34 1.34 -7.24 -17.43
CA ASP A 34 0.66 -6.30 -18.33
C ASP A 34 -0.10 -5.23 -17.57
N THR A 35 -0.95 -5.64 -16.60
CA THR A 35 -1.65 -4.72 -15.69
C THR A 35 -0.68 -3.85 -14.89
N LEU A 36 0.47 -4.40 -14.46
CA LEU A 36 1.51 -3.62 -13.78
C LEU A 36 2.04 -2.47 -14.66
N ARG A 37 2.29 -2.75 -15.95
CA ARG A 37 2.73 -1.73 -16.91
C ARG A 37 1.63 -0.74 -17.22
N ALA A 38 0.40 -1.22 -17.46
CA ALA A 38 -0.78 -0.40 -17.73
C ALA A 38 -1.02 0.62 -16.61
N ASN A 39 -0.92 0.24 -15.35
CA ASN A 39 -1.07 1.16 -14.21
C ASN A 39 -0.21 2.43 -14.33
N SER A 40 1.00 2.33 -14.86
CA SER A 40 1.87 3.50 -15.02
C SER A 40 1.72 4.16 -16.38
N ALA A 41 1.47 3.38 -17.43
CA ALA A 41 1.34 3.89 -18.81
C ALA A 41 0.07 4.75 -18.96
N ASP A 42 -1.05 4.29 -18.43
CA ASP A 42 -2.34 5.00 -18.57
C ASP A 42 -2.34 6.30 -17.76
N LEU A 43 -1.76 6.31 -16.56
CA LEU A 43 -1.52 7.56 -15.85
C LEU A 43 -0.75 8.57 -16.72
N GLN A 44 0.28 8.14 -17.46
CA GLN A 44 1.08 9.04 -18.31
C GLN A 44 0.35 9.55 -19.54
N GLN A 45 -0.72 8.89 -20.01
CA GLN A 45 -1.54 9.36 -21.13
C GLN A 45 -2.37 10.59 -20.75
N ILE A 46 -2.75 10.73 -19.48
CA ILE A 46 -3.55 11.85 -18.99
C ILE A 46 -2.67 13.10 -18.95
N LYS A 47 -3.01 14.13 -19.72
CA LYS A 47 -2.25 15.36 -19.84
C LYS A 47 -2.82 16.47 -18.97
N PHE A 48 -1.96 17.38 -18.52
CA PHE A 48 -2.37 18.54 -17.73
C PHE A 48 -2.62 19.77 -18.60
N ARG A 49 -3.58 20.57 -18.17
CA ARG A 49 -3.82 21.89 -18.69
C ARG A 49 -2.99 22.90 -17.91
N GLN A 50 -1.89 23.37 -18.52
CA GLN A 50 -1.04 24.39 -17.91
C GLN A 50 -1.78 25.73 -17.84
N ARG A 51 -1.67 26.42 -16.69
CA ARG A 51 -2.22 27.78 -16.50
C ARG A 51 -1.10 28.76 -16.18
N ILE A 52 -1.22 29.98 -16.68
CA ILE A 52 -0.25 31.06 -16.45
C ILE A 52 -0.91 32.25 -15.77
N LEU A 53 -0.11 33.05 -15.05
CA LEU A 53 -0.55 34.29 -14.38
C LEU A 53 -1.68 34.10 -13.37
N VAL A 54 -1.78 32.92 -12.76
CA VAL A 54 -2.61 32.64 -11.61
C VAL A 54 -1.76 32.82 -10.34
N ASP A 55 -2.26 33.55 -9.33
CA ASP A 55 -1.58 33.64 -8.05
C ASP A 55 -1.65 32.28 -7.33
N VAL A 56 -0.51 31.62 -7.24
CA VAL A 56 -0.33 30.31 -6.59
C VAL A 56 0.58 30.40 -5.36
N SER A 57 0.71 31.57 -4.77
CA SER A 57 1.59 31.82 -3.60
C SER A 57 1.12 31.13 -2.32
N LYS A 58 -0.18 30.75 -2.24
CA LYS A 58 -0.83 30.16 -1.05
C LYS A 58 -1.09 28.65 -1.18
N ARG A 59 -0.29 27.94 -1.99
CA ARG A 59 -0.49 26.50 -2.18
C ARG A 59 -0.40 25.73 -0.87
N SER A 60 -1.34 24.80 -0.67
CA SER A 60 -1.39 23.90 0.47
C SER A 60 -1.78 22.50 0.02
N LEU A 61 -1.08 21.50 0.54
CA LEU A 61 -1.43 20.09 0.36
C LEU A 61 -2.40 19.57 1.43
N SER A 62 -2.70 20.36 2.45
CA SER A 62 -3.55 19.97 3.57
C SER A 62 -4.94 19.57 3.09
N THR A 63 -5.45 18.47 3.64
CA THR A 63 -6.75 17.89 3.31
C THR A 63 -7.30 17.12 4.50
N THR A 64 -8.42 16.44 4.31
CA THR A 64 -8.95 15.45 5.25
C THR A 64 -8.99 14.07 4.58
N ILE A 65 -8.74 13.02 5.35
CA ILE A 65 -8.88 11.63 4.95
C ILE A 65 -9.76 10.93 5.98
N LEU A 66 -10.90 10.38 5.55
CA LEU A 66 -11.91 9.82 6.45
C LEU A 66 -12.36 10.82 7.55
N GLY A 67 -12.42 12.11 7.21
CA GLY A 67 -12.80 13.17 8.15
C GLY A 67 -11.68 13.59 9.13
N GLU A 68 -10.50 12.99 9.09
CA GLU A 68 -9.36 13.37 9.92
C GLU A 68 -8.38 14.26 9.15
N PRO A 69 -7.77 15.27 9.79
CA PRO A 69 -6.78 16.12 9.14
C PRO A 69 -5.58 15.32 8.64
N SER A 70 -5.13 15.60 7.43
CA SER A 70 -3.92 15.06 6.82
C SER A 70 -3.08 16.16 6.18
N ALA A 71 -1.76 16.07 6.30
CA ALA A 71 -0.84 17.04 5.73
C ALA A 71 -0.85 17.05 4.19
N MET A 72 -1.27 15.94 3.57
CA MET A 72 -1.43 15.80 2.12
C MET A 72 -2.35 14.62 1.82
N PRO A 73 -2.90 14.51 0.60
CA PRO A 73 -3.80 13.41 0.18
C PRO A 73 -3.02 12.11 -0.11
N LEU A 74 -2.19 11.67 0.83
CA LEU A 74 -1.30 10.52 0.66
C LEU A 74 -1.40 9.58 1.85
N ILE A 75 -1.42 8.27 1.58
CA ILE A 75 -1.46 7.19 2.56
C ILE A 75 -0.37 6.18 2.19
N LEU A 76 0.35 5.64 3.17
CA LEU A 76 1.20 4.49 2.94
C LEU A 76 0.34 3.22 2.93
N ALA A 77 0.24 2.60 1.75
CA ALA A 77 -0.56 1.40 1.51
C ALA A 77 -0.03 0.18 2.29
N PRO A 78 -0.87 -0.83 2.56
CA PRO A 78 -0.40 -2.06 3.17
C PRO A 78 0.56 -2.80 2.22
N VAL A 79 1.76 -3.10 2.71
CA VAL A 79 2.76 -3.90 2.01
C VAL A 79 3.26 -4.99 2.94
N GLY A 80 3.15 -6.25 2.51
CA GLY A 80 3.67 -7.38 3.25
C GLY A 80 5.21 -7.42 3.22
N LEU A 81 5.82 -8.08 4.22
CA LEU A 81 7.26 -8.34 4.27
C LEU A 81 8.15 -7.08 4.24
N LEU A 82 7.67 -5.93 4.74
CA LEU A 82 8.51 -4.73 4.82
C LEU A 82 9.74 -4.94 5.72
N GLY A 83 9.61 -5.72 6.78
CA GLY A 83 10.74 -6.12 7.62
C GLY A 83 11.83 -6.91 6.88
N MET A 84 11.53 -7.46 5.69
CA MET A 84 12.51 -8.08 4.79
C MET A 84 13.14 -7.08 3.81
N GLN A 85 12.53 -5.91 3.63
CA GLN A 85 13.17 -4.82 2.89
C GLN A 85 14.20 -4.08 3.76
N HIS A 86 13.89 -3.96 5.05
CA HIS A 86 14.75 -3.36 6.06
C HIS A 86 14.35 -3.89 7.44
N GLY A 87 15.29 -4.25 8.31
CA GLY A 87 14.97 -4.68 9.68
C GLY A 87 14.04 -3.67 10.37
N ASP A 88 12.99 -4.14 11.03
CA ASP A 88 11.92 -3.34 11.65
C ASP A 88 11.22 -2.35 10.67
N GLY A 89 11.11 -2.74 9.40
CA GLY A 89 10.68 -1.88 8.29
C GLY A 89 9.30 -1.26 8.47
N GLU A 90 8.34 -2.01 9.00
CA GLU A 90 6.98 -1.50 9.26
C GLU A 90 6.98 -0.38 10.30
N ILE A 91 7.81 -0.50 11.35
CA ILE A 91 7.96 0.53 12.39
C ILE A 91 8.56 1.80 11.76
N TYR A 92 9.60 1.67 10.95
CA TYR A 92 10.22 2.81 10.29
C TYR A 92 9.29 3.49 9.29
N ALA A 93 8.51 2.72 8.54
CA ALA A 93 7.51 3.26 7.62
C ALA A 93 6.40 4.02 8.38
N CYS A 94 5.90 3.46 9.48
CA CYS A 94 4.89 4.10 10.32
C CYS A 94 5.41 5.41 10.92
N ARG A 95 6.62 5.41 11.49
CA ARG A 95 7.24 6.64 12.04
C ARG A 95 7.45 7.71 10.98
N ALA A 96 7.89 7.36 9.79
CA ALA A 96 8.05 8.32 8.69
C ALA A 96 6.70 8.91 8.26
N ALA A 97 5.65 8.10 8.17
CA ALA A 97 4.30 8.55 7.86
C ALA A 97 3.76 9.50 8.93
N GLN A 98 3.89 9.15 10.22
CA GLN A 98 3.45 10.00 11.34
C GLN A 98 4.21 11.33 11.40
N ALA A 99 5.51 11.32 11.13
CA ALA A 99 6.33 12.53 11.05
C ALA A 99 5.90 13.43 9.87
N ALA A 100 5.45 12.83 8.77
CA ALA A 100 4.91 13.55 7.62
C ALA A 100 3.43 13.96 7.78
N GLY A 101 2.76 13.56 8.85
CA GLY A 101 1.35 13.86 9.11
C GLY A 101 0.37 13.14 8.17
N ILE A 102 0.70 11.92 7.74
CA ILE A 102 -0.12 11.08 6.86
C ILE A 102 -0.39 9.70 7.48
N PRO A 103 -1.46 8.99 7.07
CA PRO A 103 -1.76 7.64 7.55
C PRO A 103 -0.75 6.59 7.05
N PHE A 104 -0.50 5.59 7.89
CA PHE A 104 0.21 4.35 7.54
C PHE A 104 -0.74 3.16 7.74
N THR A 105 -0.70 2.20 6.82
CA THR A 105 -1.47 0.95 6.89
C THR A 105 -0.54 -0.24 7.08
N GLN A 106 -0.66 -0.92 8.21
CA GLN A 106 0.05 -2.18 8.44
C GLN A 106 -0.65 -3.34 7.72
N SER A 107 0.13 -4.22 7.08
CA SER A 107 -0.41 -5.44 6.46
C SER A 107 -0.60 -6.57 7.48
N THR A 108 -1.60 -7.43 7.29
CA THR A 108 -1.69 -8.75 7.98
C THR A 108 -0.38 -9.53 7.84
N MET A 109 0.27 -9.44 6.67
CA MET A 109 1.48 -10.17 6.31
C MET A 109 2.76 -9.38 6.67
N SER A 110 2.74 -8.64 7.75
CA SER A 110 3.88 -7.88 8.29
C SER A 110 4.85 -8.76 9.07
N ILE A 111 6.12 -8.37 9.09
CA ILE A 111 7.15 -8.94 9.96
C ILE A 111 7.02 -8.37 11.38
N CYS A 112 6.73 -7.09 11.54
CA CYS A 112 6.35 -6.55 12.86
C CYS A 112 4.89 -6.87 13.17
N SER A 113 4.57 -7.21 14.41
CA SER A 113 3.19 -7.41 14.87
C SER A 113 2.45 -6.08 15.04
N ILE A 114 1.13 -6.14 15.22
CA ILE A 114 0.31 -4.98 15.59
C ILE A 114 0.86 -4.33 16.86
N GLU A 115 1.20 -5.15 17.85
CA GLU A 115 1.72 -4.72 19.14
C GLU A 115 3.10 -4.07 19.05
N ASP A 116 3.95 -4.59 18.16
CA ASP A 116 5.28 -4.02 17.89
C ASP A 116 5.20 -2.60 17.38
N ILE A 117 4.27 -2.35 16.45
CA ILE A 117 4.08 -1.00 15.92
C ILE A 117 3.44 -0.13 16.99
N ALA A 118 2.38 -0.59 17.67
CA ALA A 118 1.70 0.17 18.70
C ALA A 118 2.64 0.58 19.85
N ALA A 119 3.60 -0.28 20.21
CA ALA A 119 4.63 0.05 21.22
C ALA A 119 5.71 1.03 20.71
N ALA A 120 5.82 1.23 19.40
CA ALA A 120 6.90 2.01 18.80
C ALA A 120 6.47 3.38 18.28
N VAL A 121 5.16 3.71 18.31
CA VAL A 121 4.59 4.95 17.77
C VAL A 121 3.55 5.53 18.73
N ASP A 122 3.37 6.86 18.68
CA ASP A 122 2.47 7.57 19.61
C ASP A 122 1.06 7.77 19.03
N LYS A 123 0.91 7.75 17.70
CA LYS A 123 -0.37 8.00 17.02
C LYS A 123 -0.97 6.71 16.46
N PRO A 124 -2.31 6.63 16.37
CA PRO A 124 -2.98 5.51 15.72
C PRO A 124 -2.49 5.28 14.28
N PHE A 125 -2.54 4.04 13.85
CA PHE A 125 -2.28 3.62 12.47
C PHE A 125 -3.46 2.78 11.97
N TRP A 126 -3.49 2.45 10.68
CA TRP A 126 -4.50 1.58 10.08
C TRP A 126 -4.00 0.15 10.04
N PHE A 127 -4.91 -0.80 10.17
CA PHE A 127 -4.60 -2.21 10.04
C PHE A 127 -5.31 -2.80 8.81
N GLN A 128 -4.57 -3.47 7.94
CA GLN A 128 -5.13 -4.17 6.79
C GLN A 128 -5.36 -5.65 7.13
N LEU A 129 -6.57 -6.13 6.81
CA LEU A 129 -7.02 -7.48 7.06
C LEU A 129 -7.23 -8.25 5.76
N TYR A 130 -6.64 -9.44 5.67
CA TYR A 130 -7.10 -10.51 4.78
C TYR A 130 -8.05 -11.41 5.55
N VAL A 131 -9.19 -11.77 4.96
CA VAL A 131 -10.10 -12.75 5.55
C VAL A 131 -9.57 -14.14 5.25
N MET A 132 -9.30 -14.89 6.31
CA MET A 132 -8.81 -16.26 6.26
C MET A 132 -9.94 -17.23 6.65
N LYS A 133 -9.78 -18.53 6.32
CA LYS A 133 -10.75 -19.59 6.66
C LYS A 133 -10.95 -19.70 8.17
N ASP A 134 -9.87 -19.55 8.96
CA ASP A 134 -9.96 -19.54 10.41
C ASP A 134 -10.58 -18.23 10.91
N ARG A 135 -11.89 -18.22 11.06
CA ARG A 135 -12.67 -17.06 11.55
C ARG A 135 -12.34 -16.69 13.00
N GLY A 136 -11.91 -17.66 13.82
CA GLY A 136 -11.45 -17.40 15.18
C GLY A 136 -10.16 -16.59 15.20
N PHE A 137 -9.22 -16.95 14.35
CA PHE A 137 -7.98 -16.19 14.14
C PHE A 137 -8.27 -14.79 13.60
N ILE A 138 -9.17 -14.62 12.61
CA ILE A 138 -9.56 -13.31 12.08
C ILE A 138 -10.17 -12.43 13.18
N LYS A 139 -11.08 -12.99 13.99
CA LYS A 139 -11.65 -12.28 15.13
C LYS A 139 -10.56 -11.80 16.10
N SER A 140 -9.60 -12.67 16.43
CA SER A 140 -8.46 -12.32 17.27
C SER A 140 -7.62 -11.18 16.67
N LEU A 141 -7.35 -11.18 15.36
CA LEU A 141 -6.64 -10.06 14.69
C LEU A 141 -7.40 -8.74 14.82
N ILE A 142 -8.72 -8.76 14.64
CA ILE A 142 -9.57 -7.56 14.79
C ILE A 142 -9.53 -7.07 16.24
N GLU A 143 -9.66 -7.96 17.23
CA GLU A 143 -9.59 -7.62 18.65
C GLU A 143 -8.22 -7.02 19.03
N ARG A 144 -7.12 -7.56 18.50
CA ARG A 144 -5.77 -6.99 18.67
C ARG A 144 -5.64 -5.61 18.04
N ALA A 145 -6.20 -5.40 16.85
CA ALA A 145 -6.21 -4.10 16.21
C ALA A 145 -7.02 -3.05 17.02
N ILE A 146 -8.13 -3.47 17.62
CA ILE A 146 -8.92 -2.63 18.55
C ILE A 146 -8.09 -2.29 19.78
N ALA A 147 -7.46 -3.28 20.41
CA ALA A 147 -6.62 -3.08 21.61
C ALA A 147 -5.43 -2.16 21.33
N ALA A 148 -4.84 -2.23 20.13
CA ALA A 148 -3.79 -1.35 19.64
C ALA A 148 -4.30 0.04 19.20
N LYS A 149 -5.60 0.31 19.32
CA LYS A 149 -6.26 1.58 18.92
C LYS A 149 -6.03 1.93 17.46
N CYS A 150 -6.01 0.94 16.56
CA CYS A 150 -5.99 1.22 15.12
C CYS A 150 -7.21 2.07 14.74
N SER A 151 -6.99 3.14 13.96
CA SER A 151 -8.05 4.12 13.64
C SER A 151 -8.92 3.71 12.45
N ALA A 152 -8.46 2.78 11.62
CA ALA A 152 -9.24 2.19 10.53
C ALA A 152 -8.83 0.74 10.27
N LEU A 153 -9.80 -0.05 9.78
CA LEU A 153 -9.59 -1.39 9.24
C LEU A 153 -9.69 -1.34 7.72
N VAL A 154 -8.64 -1.79 7.03
CA VAL A 154 -8.60 -1.89 5.57
C VAL A 154 -8.82 -3.35 5.19
N LEU A 155 -10.04 -3.68 4.82
CA LEU A 155 -10.39 -5.03 4.35
C LEU A 155 -10.01 -5.19 2.89
N THR A 156 -9.06 -6.08 2.60
CA THR A 156 -8.63 -6.36 1.24
C THR A 156 -9.45 -7.51 0.68
N VAL A 157 -10.18 -7.24 -0.42
CA VAL A 157 -11.19 -8.15 -0.99
C VAL A 157 -10.77 -8.80 -2.31
N ASP A 158 -9.66 -8.38 -2.90
CA ASP A 158 -9.15 -8.86 -4.19
C ASP A 158 -8.16 -10.04 -4.07
N LEU A 159 -8.10 -10.71 -2.91
CA LEU A 159 -7.12 -11.78 -2.63
C LEU A 159 -7.79 -13.08 -2.12
N GLN A 160 -8.92 -13.46 -2.67
CA GLN A 160 -9.53 -14.80 -2.44
C GLN A 160 -8.66 -15.91 -3.04
N VAL A 161 -8.04 -15.61 -4.18
CA VAL A 161 -7.07 -16.46 -4.88
C VAL A 161 -5.80 -15.65 -5.12
N ILE A 162 -4.65 -16.25 -4.90
CA ILE A 162 -3.36 -15.59 -5.11
C ILE A 162 -3.02 -15.60 -6.60
N GLY A 163 -2.78 -14.43 -7.18
CA GLY A 163 -2.24 -14.28 -8.54
C GLY A 163 -0.86 -14.93 -8.67
N GLN A 164 -0.58 -15.56 -9.82
CA GLN A 164 0.71 -16.24 -10.03
C GLN A 164 1.83 -15.22 -10.25
N ARG A 165 2.72 -15.12 -9.29
CA ARG A 165 3.89 -14.24 -9.34
C ARG A 165 5.10 -15.06 -9.76
N HIS A 166 5.31 -15.17 -11.07
CA HIS A 166 6.35 -16.00 -11.66
C HIS A 166 7.74 -15.67 -11.13
N GLN A 167 8.02 -14.40 -10.84
CA GLN A 167 9.31 -13.99 -10.32
C GLN A 167 9.53 -14.43 -8.88
N ASP A 168 8.48 -14.42 -8.04
CA ASP A 168 8.55 -14.92 -6.67
C ASP A 168 8.87 -16.42 -6.67
N ILE A 169 8.21 -17.20 -7.55
CA ILE A 169 8.49 -18.64 -7.72
C ILE A 169 9.93 -18.85 -8.18
N LYS A 170 10.41 -18.14 -9.22
CA LYS A 170 11.78 -18.24 -9.72
C LYS A 170 12.83 -17.87 -8.66
N ASN A 171 12.48 -16.94 -7.77
CA ASN A 171 13.33 -16.58 -6.65
C ASN A 171 13.23 -17.56 -5.47
N GLY A 172 12.42 -18.64 -5.60
CA GLY A 172 12.19 -19.65 -4.54
C GLY A 172 11.56 -19.03 -3.29
N MET A 173 10.73 -18.02 -3.48
CA MET A 173 9.78 -17.54 -2.45
C MET A 173 8.53 -18.42 -2.51
N THR A 174 8.76 -19.74 -2.51
CA THR A 174 7.77 -20.81 -2.51
C THR A 174 7.45 -21.24 -1.08
N VAL A 175 6.49 -22.14 -0.95
CA VAL A 175 6.14 -22.76 0.31
C VAL A 175 6.43 -24.27 0.20
N PRO A 176 7.47 -24.77 0.89
CA PRO A 176 8.46 -24.07 1.72
C PRO A 176 9.47 -23.23 0.90
N PRO A 177 10.17 -22.26 1.52
CA PRO A 177 11.19 -21.46 0.84
C PRO A 177 12.37 -22.32 0.37
N GLU A 178 12.81 -22.14 -0.87
CA GLU A 178 13.95 -22.84 -1.43
C GLU A 178 15.26 -22.06 -1.25
N TRP A 179 16.30 -22.72 -0.80
CA TRP A 179 17.64 -22.14 -0.67
C TRP A 179 18.54 -22.60 -1.81
N SER A 180 19.40 -21.71 -2.30
CA SER A 180 20.41 -22.01 -3.32
C SER A 180 21.71 -21.27 -3.04
N LEU A 181 22.81 -21.76 -3.61
CA LEU A 181 24.12 -21.11 -3.48
C LEU A 181 24.11 -19.69 -4.03
N SER A 182 23.40 -19.46 -5.13
CA SER A 182 23.28 -18.12 -5.71
C SER A 182 22.59 -17.12 -4.78
N LYS A 183 21.60 -17.56 -3.99
CA LYS A 183 20.95 -16.70 -2.98
C LYS A 183 21.88 -16.38 -1.83
N LEU A 184 22.68 -17.37 -1.37
CA LEU A 184 23.68 -17.14 -0.33
C LEU A 184 24.72 -16.11 -0.77
N ILE A 185 25.18 -16.19 -2.02
CA ILE A 185 26.09 -15.20 -2.61
C ILE A 185 25.42 -13.82 -2.69
N ASP A 186 24.16 -13.74 -3.14
CA ASP A 186 23.44 -12.47 -3.21
C ASP A 186 23.33 -11.82 -1.82
N PHE A 187 22.99 -12.59 -0.77
CA PHE A 187 22.98 -12.08 0.60
C PHE A 187 24.36 -11.60 1.07
N ALA A 188 25.42 -12.34 0.77
CA ALA A 188 26.78 -11.95 1.13
C ALA A 188 27.21 -10.62 0.48
N THR A 189 26.64 -10.26 -0.67
CA THR A 189 26.89 -8.97 -1.34
C THR A 189 26.12 -7.81 -0.76
N LYS A 190 25.26 -8.03 0.25
CA LYS A 190 24.37 -7.03 0.86
C LYS A 190 24.66 -6.83 2.37
N PRO A 191 25.89 -6.49 2.78
CA PRO A 191 26.28 -6.52 4.19
C PRO A 191 25.45 -5.57 5.07
N ALA A 192 25.06 -4.41 4.55
CA ALA A 192 24.23 -3.46 5.29
C ALA A 192 22.81 -4.02 5.56
N TRP A 193 22.22 -4.74 4.59
CA TRP A 193 20.95 -5.41 4.75
C TRP A 193 21.05 -6.57 5.75
N VAL A 194 22.06 -7.41 5.62
CA VAL A 194 22.32 -8.51 6.56
C VAL A 194 22.46 -7.99 7.98
N SER A 195 23.29 -6.95 8.18
CA SER A 195 23.46 -6.32 9.50
C SER A 195 22.14 -5.77 10.04
N GLY A 196 21.36 -5.06 9.22
CA GLY A 196 20.08 -4.51 9.63
C GLY A 196 19.05 -5.56 10.02
N VAL A 197 18.94 -6.65 9.26
CA VAL A 197 18.03 -7.78 9.58
C VAL A 197 18.53 -8.57 10.80
N LEU A 198 19.86 -8.74 10.97
CA LEU A 198 20.42 -9.42 12.15
C LEU A 198 20.25 -8.60 13.44
N GLN A 199 20.32 -7.27 13.36
CA GLN A 199 20.06 -6.38 14.50
C GLN A 199 18.56 -6.30 14.80
N GLY A 200 17.69 -6.48 13.82
CA GLY A 200 16.25 -6.58 13.99
C GLY A 200 15.87 -7.82 14.82
N LYS A 201 14.91 -7.65 15.73
CA LYS A 201 14.45 -8.76 16.60
C LYS A 201 13.41 -9.64 15.91
N ARG A 202 12.86 -9.20 14.75
CA ARG A 202 11.70 -9.77 14.08
C ARG A 202 12.10 -10.35 12.73
N ARG A 203 11.73 -11.63 12.49
CA ARG A 203 12.18 -12.37 11.29
C ARG A 203 11.10 -13.28 10.72
N THR A 204 9.87 -13.17 11.23
CA THR A 204 8.74 -14.01 10.83
C THR A 204 7.48 -13.16 10.79
N PHE A 205 6.35 -13.70 10.31
CA PHE A 205 5.07 -12.99 10.30
C PHE A 205 4.57 -12.71 11.71
N GLY A 206 4.81 -11.51 12.22
CA GLY A 206 4.56 -11.14 13.62
C GLY A 206 3.08 -11.18 14.02
N ASN A 207 2.17 -11.03 13.07
CA ASN A 207 0.74 -11.12 13.34
C ASN A 207 0.23 -12.57 13.43
N ILE A 208 0.98 -13.55 12.91
CA ILE A 208 0.57 -14.97 12.79
C ILE A 208 1.38 -15.84 13.74
N ALA A 209 2.70 -15.69 13.72
CA ALA A 209 3.60 -16.51 14.53
C ALA A 209 3.28 -16.37 16.03
N GLY A 210 3.20 -17.51 16.73
CA GLY A 210 2.85 -17.56 18.16
C GLY A 210 1.36 -17.40 18.47
N HIS A 211 0.52 -17.05 17.49
CA HIS A 211 -0.93 -16.95 17.65
C HIS A 211 -1.69 -18.15 17.05
N VAL A 212 -1.01 -18.96 16.26
CA VAL A 212 -1.56 -20.17 15.64
C VAL A 212 -0.76 -21.37 16.10
N LYS A 213 -1.43 -22.39 16.65
CA LYS A 213 -0.79 -23.65 17.07
C LYS A 213 -0.24 -24.40 15.84
N GLY A 214 0.93 -25.02 16.00
CA GLY A 214 1.55 -25.83 14.94
C GLY A 214 2.33 -25.03 13.91
N THR A 215 2.58 -23.73 14.13
CA THR A 215 3.33 -22.85 13.23
C THR A 215 4.68 -22.40 13.85
N GLU A 216 5.33 -23.32 14.58
CA GLU A 216 6.55 -23.02 15.33
C GLU A 216 7.76 -22.82 14.42
N ASP A 217 7.73 -23.38 13.21
CA ASP A 217 8.78 -23.17 12.19
C ASP A 217 8.26 -22.41 10.97
N LEU A 218 9.17 -21.80 10.21
CA LEU A 218 8.85 -20.97 9.04
C LEU A 218 8.16 -21.77 7.93
N THR A 219 8.46 -23.05 7.78
CA THR A 219 7.86 -23.92 6.76
C THR A 219 6.39 -24.13 7.08
N LYS A 220 6.07 -24.60 8.28
CA LYS A 220 4.69 -24.81 8.74
C LYS A 220 3.88 -23.52 8.73
N LEU A 221 4.49 -22.40 9.15
CA LEU A 221 3.88 -21.09 9.12
C LEU A 221 3.49 -20.68 7.70
N SER A 222 4.40 -20.89 6.74
CA SER A 222 4.15 -20.57 5.33
C SER A 222 3.07 -21.46 4.72
N GLU A 223 3.11 -22.77 5.00
CA GLU A 223 2.11 -23.75 4.55
C GLU A 223 0.72 -23.41 5.12
N TRP A 224 0.64 -23.14 6.43
CA TRP A 224 -0.59 -22.72 7.06
C TRP A 224 -1.14 -21.46 6.39
N THR A 225 -0.33 -20.41 6.26
CA THR A 225 -0.75 -19.15 5.64
C THR A 225 -1.30 -19.36 4.23
N ALA A 226 -0.61 -20.15 3.40
CA ALA A 226 -1.04 -20.45 2.03
C ALA A 226 -2.40 -21.19 2.00
N SER A 227 -2.64 -22.08 2.98
CA SER A 227 -3.90 -22.84 3.09
C SER A 227 -5.09 -22.02 3.55
N GLN A 228 -4.86 -20.85 4.15
CA GLN A 228 -5.88 -20.04 4.82
C GLN A 228 -6.66 -19.10 3.90
N PHE A 229 -6.20 -18.86 2.65
CA PHE A 229 -6.97 -18.01 1.75
C PHE A 229 -8.36 -18.59 1.52
N ASP A 230 -9.38 -17.79 1.76
CA ASP A 230 -10.78 -18.19 1.74
C ASP A 230 -11.42 -17.86 0.39
N THR A 231 -11.57 -18.88 -0.46
CA THR A 231 -12.22 -18.76 -1.76
C THR A 231 -13.74 -18.60 -1.68
N SER A 232 -14.33 -18.78 -0.49
CA SER A 232 -15.78 -18.63 -0.27
C SER A 232 -16.20 -17.25 0.22
N LEU A 233 -15.22 -16.34 0.45
CA LEU A 233 -15.46 -14.96 0.89
C LEU A 233 -16.47 -14.27 -0.01
N ASN A 234 -17.45 -13.60 0.59
CA ASN A 234 -18.51 -12.90 -0.13
C ASN A 234 -19.00 -11.69 0.66
N TRP A 235 -19.94 -10.91 0.11
CA TRP A 235 -20.44 -9.67 0.70
C TRP A 235 -21.01 -9.83 2.13
N LYS A 236 -21.55 -10.99 2.51
CA LYS A 236 -22.06 -11.26 3.87
C LYS A 236 -20.93 -11.30 4.92
N ASP A 237 -19.71 -11.62 4.50
CA ASP A 237 -18.57 -11.61 5.42
C ASP A 237 -18.21 -10.18 5.85
N ILE A 238 -18.54 -9.18 5.05
CA ILE A 238 -18.34 -7.76 5.40
C ILE A 238 -19.25 -7.38 6.56
N ASP A 239 -20.51 -7.83 6.56
CA ASP A 239 -21.45 -7.61 7.66
C ASP A 239 -20.93 -8.24 8.96
N TRP A 240 -20.37 -9.45 8.87
CA TRP A 240 -19.76 -10.12 10.01
C TRP A 240 -18.56 -9.33 10.55
N ILE A 241 -17.65 -8.88 9.69
CA ILE A 241 -16.49 -8.05 10.09
C ILE A 241 -16.98 -6.74 10.71
N ARG A 242 -17.98 -6.10 10.10
CA ARG A 242 -18.57 -4.87 10.61
C ARG A 242 -19.19 -5.04 11.99
N SER A 243 -19.75 -6.22 12.30
CA SER A 243 -20.30 -6.51 13.64
C SER A 243 -19.24 -6.60 14.74
N ILE A 244 -17.97 -6.83 14.39
CA ILE A 244 -16.85 -6.94 15.32
C ILE A 244 -16.04 -5.64 15.37
N TRP A 245 -15.84 -4.98 14.20
CA TRP A 245 -15.04 -3.78 14.09
C TRP A 245 -15.90 -2.51 14.27
N PRO A 246 -15.71 -1.73 15.35
CA PRO A 246 -16.54 -0.56 15.63
C PRO A 246 -16.07 0.71 14.91
N GLY A 247 -14.86 0.71 14.35
CA GLY A 247 -14.20 1.87 13.77
C GLY A 247 -14.51 2.06 12.28
N LYS A 248 -13.69 2.88 11.63
CA LYS A 248 -13.78 3.15 10.18
C LYS A 248 -13.37 1.91 9.39
N LEU A 249 -14.19 1.51 8.42
CA LEU A 249 -13.95 0.37 7.53
C LEU A 249 -13.70 0.88 6.12
N ILE A 250 -12.66 0.35 5.47
CA ILE A 250 -12.26 0.64 4.10
C ILE A 250 -12.23 -0.67 3.32
N LEU A 251 -12.88 -0.73 2.17
CA LEU A 251 -12.81 -1.90 1.28
C LEU A 251 -11.78 -1.65 0.19
N LYS A 252 -10.72 -2.46 0.14
CA LYS A 252 -9.63 -2.30 -0.80
C LYS A 252 -9.62 -3.41 -1.86
N GLY A 253 -9.44 -3.02 -3.12
CA GLY A 253 -9.41 -3.97 -4.25
C GLY A 253 -10.66 -3.90 -5.12
N ILE A 254 -11.37 -2.78 -5.08
CA ILE A 254 -12.53 -2.52 -5.92
C ILE A 254 -12.04 -2.03 -7.29
N LEU A 255 -12.51 -2.67 -8.35
CA LEU A 255 -12.10 -2.35 -9.73
C LEU A 255 -13.27 -2.35 -10.72
N ASP A 256 -14.48 -2.51 -10.21
CA ASP A 256 -15.71 -2.57 -10.98
C ASP A 256 -16.81 -1.70 -10.35
N VAL A 257 -17.66 -1.10 -11.18
CA VAL A 257 -18.74 -0.19 -10.74
C VAL A 257 -19.78 -0.93 -9.92
N GLU A 258 -20.16 -2.16 -10.32
CA GLU A 258 -21.16 -2.95 -9.58
C GLU A 258 -20.66 -3.29 -8.17
N ASP A 259 -19.37 -3.63 -8.05
CA ASP A 259 -18.73 -3.88 -6.75
C ASP A 259 -18.62 -2.60 -5.92
N ALA A 260 -18.37 -1.44 -6.54
CA ALA A 260 -18.36 -0.16 -5.85
C ALA A 260 -19.74 0.23 -5.30
N GLU A 261 -20.80 0.00 -6.08
CA GLU A 261 -22.20 0.21 -5.63
C GLU A 261 -22.60 -0.72 -4.48
N LEU A 262 -22.15 -1.98 -4.52
CA LEU A 262 -22.34 -2.91 -3.42
C LEU A 262 -21.56 -2.46 -2.18
N ALA A 263 -20.31 -2.04 -2.36
CA ALA A 263 -19.46 -1.53 -1.28
C ALA A 263 -20.08 -0.32 -0.57
N ALA A 264 -20.66 0.62 -1.31
CA ALA A 264 -21.34 1.79 -0.75
C ALA A 264 -22.53 1.43 0.18
N LYS A 265 -23.15 0.26 -0.02
CA LYS A 265 -24.27 -0.25 0.78
C LYS A 265 -23.85 -0.99 2.06
N THR A 266 -22.55 -1.30 2.25
CA THR A 266 -22.05 -2.07 3.40
C THR A 266 -21.85 -1.24 4.68
N GLY A 267 -21.99 0.08 4.60
CA GLY A 267 -21.63 0.99 5.68
C GLY A 267 -20.11 1.20 5.86
N ALA A 268 -19.29 0.79 4.88
CA ALA A 268 -17.89 1.17 4.81
C ALA A 268 -17.78 2.70 4.57
N GLN A 269 -16.73 3.32 5.10
CA GLN A 269 -16.52 4.77 4.97
C GLN A 269 -15.74 5.12 3.70
N ALA A 270 -14.97 4.17 3.16
CA ALA A 270 -14.21 4.38 1.92
C ALA A 270 -14.03 3.08 1.14
N ILE A 271 -13.78 3.25 -0.16
CA ILE A 271 -13.24 2.21 -1.02
C ILE A 271 -11.86 2.62 -1.54
N VAL A 272 -11.02 1.65 -1.86
CA VAL A 272 -9.78 1.88 -2.61
C VAL A 272 -9.96 1.26 -4.00
N VAL A 273 -9.99 2.10 -5.02
CA VAL A 273 -9.92 1.66 -6.42
C VAL A 273 -8.51 1.14 -6.67
N SER A 274 -8.40 -0.17 -6.90
CA SER A 274 -7.13 -0.90 -6.83
C SER A 274 -7.20 -2.23 -7.54
N ASN A 275 -6.18 -2.52 -8.35
CA ASN A 275 -5.89 -3.85 -8.91
C ASN A 275 -4.71 -4.53 -8.17
N HIS A 276 -4.51 -4.18 -6.88
CA HIS A 276 -3.38 -4.67 -6.08
C HIS A 276 -2.01 -4.33 -6.67
N GLY A 277 -1.95 -3.24 -7.43
CA GLY A 277 -0.72 -2.82 -8.12
C GLY A 277 -0.25 -3.80 -9.19
N GLY A 278 -1.17 -4.48 -9.90
CA GLY A 278 -0.87 -5.47 -10.92
C GLY A 278 -0.25 -6.76 -10.38
N ARG A 279 -0.67 -7.20 -9.17
CA ARG A 279 -0.13 -8.39 -8.50
C ARG A 279 -1.16 -9.53 -8.39
N GLN A 280 -2.38 -9.34 -8.90
CA GLN A 280 -3.48 -10.29 -8.88
C GLN A 280 -3.86 -10.70 -10.29
N LEU A 281 -5.00 -10.29 -10.82
CA LEU A 281 -5.40 -10.59 -12.19
C LEU A 281 -4.56 -9.78 -13.17
N ASP A 282 -3.76 -10.46 -14.00
CA ASP A 282 -3.07 -9.82 -15.12
C ASP A 282 -4.02 -9.74 -16.32
N GLY A 283 -3.95 -8.67 -17.09
CA GLY A 283 -4.93 -8.35 -18.13
C GLY A 283 -6.20 -7.65 -17.60
N ALA A 284 -6.25 -7.34 -16.28
CA ALA A 284 -7.25 -6.42 -15.75
C ALA A 284 -6.93 -4.96 -16.18
N PRO A 285 -7.95 -4.07 -16.26
CA PRO A 285 -7.72 -2.66 -16.53
C PRO A 285 -6.82 -2.02 -15.47
N SER A 286 -6.19 -0.91 -15.82
CA SER A 286 -5.48 -0.11 -14.82
C SER A 286 -6.47 0.54 -13.86
N SER A 287 -6.03 0.79 -12.62
CA SER A 287 -6.92 1.41 -11.63
C SER A 287 -7.35 2.83 -12.05
N ILE A 288 -6.51 3.55 -12.83
CA ILE A 288 -6.85 4.90 -13.28
C ILE A 288 -7.87 4.90 -14.42
N GLU A 289 -7.91 3.84 -15.21
CA GLU A 289 -8.88 3.67 -16.30
C GLU A 289 -10.31 3.58 -15.78
N VAL A 290 -10.54 2.84 -14.69
CA VAL A 290 -11.87 2.62 -14.10
C VAL A 290 -12.26 3.67 -13.05
N LEU A 291 -11.32 4.49 -12.59
CA LEU A 291 -11.56 5.45 -11.51
C LEU A 291 -12.68 6.44 -11.83
N PRO A 292 -12.77 7.07 -13.02
CA PRO A 292 -13.81 8.05 -13.31
C PRO A 292 -15.22 7.46 -13.21
N GLU A 293 -15.47 6.29 -13.79
CA GLU A 293 -16.78 5.64 -13.76
C GLU A 293 -17.19 5.27 -12.33
N ILE A 294 -16.26 4.76 -11.52
CA ILE A 294 -16.51 4.47 -10.10
C ILE A 294 -16.77 5.76 -9.32
N ALA A 295 -16.03 6.85 -9.61
CA ALA A 295 -16.22 8.12 -8.94
C ALA A 295 -17.57 8.73 -9.25
N ASP A 296 -18.02 8.65 -10.48
CA ASP A 296 -19.34 9.13 -10.91
C ASP A 296 -20.47 8.32 -10.26
N ALA A 297 -20.31 7.00 -10.17
CA ALA A 297 -21.36 6.12 -9.61
C ALA A 297 -21.54 6.29 -8.09
N VAL A 298 -20.46 6.36 -7.32
CA VAL A 298 -20.53 6.26 -5.85
C VAL A 298 -19.81 7.37 -5.08
N GLY A 299 -19.12 8.29 -5.74
CA GLY A 299 -18.30 9.33 -5.08
C GLY A 299 -19.07 10.31 -4.18
N SER A 300 -20.39 10.43 -4.36
CA SER A 300 -21.28 11.17 -3.46
C SER A 300 -21.71 10.40 -2.22
N GLN A 301 -21.51 9.08 -2.19
CA GLN A 301 -21.98 8.17 -1.15
C GLN A 301 -20.86 7.65 -0.25
N ILE A 302 -19.65 7.48 -0.80
CA ILE A 302 -18.52 6.87 -0.11
C ILE A 302 -17.22 7.56 -0.52
N GLU A 303 -16.25 7.69 0.40
CA GLU A 303 -14.94 8.28 0.08
C GLU A 303 -14.14 7.35 -0.84
N ILE A 304 -13.61 7.89 -1.93
CA ILE A 304 -12.83 7.13 -2.91
C ILE A 304 -11.35 7.39 -2.71
N MET A 305 -10.60 6.34 -2.45
CA MET A 305 -9.15 6.30 -2.44
C MET A 305 -8.64 5.58 -3.69
N PHE A 306 -7.43 5.88 -4.10
CA PHE A 306 -6.84 5.32 -5.30
C PHE A 306 -5.47 4.71 -5.03
N ASP A 307 -5.18 3.53 -5.59
CA ASP A 307 -3.83 3.02 -5.72
C ASP A 307 -3.58 2.36 -7.09
N GLY A 308 -2.32 2.16 -7.42
CA GLY A 308 -1.89 1.58 -8.70
C GLY A 308 -1.11 2.59 -9.55
N GLY A 309 0.17 2.31 -9.78
CA GLY A 309 0.99 3.09 -10.69
C GLY A 309 1.68 4.33 -10.16
N ILE A 310 1.27 4.92 -9.05
CA ILE A 310 1.81 6.19 -8.54
C ILE A 310 3.31 6.11 -8.28
N ARG A 311 4.07 7.00 -8.95
CA ARG A 311 5.52 7.19 -8.81
C ARG A 311 5.89 8.67 -8.72
N THR A 312 4.98 9.58 -9.03
CA THR A 312 5.20 11.03 -9.06
C THR A 312 4.04 11.76 -8.40
N GLY A 313 4.28 13.01 -7.95
CA GLY A 313 3.22 13.92 -7.53
C GLY A 313 2.24 14.25 -8.65
N MET A 314 2.67 14.17 -9.91
CA MET A 314 1.79 14.30 -11.07
C MET A 314 0.79 13.15 -11.14
N ASP A 315 1.21 11.92 -10.84
CA ASP A 315 0.28 10.78 -10.83
C ASP A 315 -0.79 10.93 -9.75
N MET A 316 -0.40 11.46 -8.57
CA MET A 316 -1.37 11.81 -7.53
C MET A 316 -2.38 12.85 -8.02
N MET A 317 -1.91 13.92 -8.68
CA MET A 317 -2.79 14.97 -9.18
C MET A 317 -3.78 14.45 -10.23
N ARG A 318 -3.36 13.50 -11.10
CA ARG A 318 -4.26 12.84 -12.07
C ARG A 318 -5.38 12.07 -11.38
N ALA A 319 -5.02 11.26 -10.37
CA ALA A 319 -6.01 10.51 -9.62
C ALA A 319 -7.00 11.42 -8.85
N LEU A 320 -6.50 12.49 -8.23
CA LEU A 320 -7.34 13.48 -7.56
C LEU A 320 -8.29 14.17 -8.55
N ALA A 321 -7.78 14.58 -9.71
CA ALA A 321 -8.57 15.22 -10.77
C ALA A 321 -9.69 14.33 -11.33
N LEU A 322 -9.52 13.02 -11.25
CA LEU A 322 -10.48 12.00 -11.71
C LEU A 322 -11.36 11.45 -10.57
N GLY A 323 -11.45 12.14 -9.43
CA GLY A 323 -12.43 11.87 -8.39
C GLY A 323 -11.92 11.15 -7.15
N ALA A 324 -10.65 10.74 -7.08
CA ALA A 324 -10.07 10.26 -5.83
C ALA A 324 -9.96 11.40 -4.80
N LYS A 325 -10.21 11.12 -3.52
CA LYS A 325 -9.99 12.06 -2.41
C LYS A 325 -8.58 11.94 -1.83
N SER A 326 -7.97 10.77 -1.97
CA SER A 326 -6.60 10.51 -1.53
C SER A 326 -5.98 9.35 -2.31
N CYS A 327 -4.65 9.27 -2.25
CA CYS A 327 -3.86 8.29 -2.95
C CYS A 327 -3.12 7.38 -1.98
N MET A 328 -3.02 6.10 -2.30
CA MET A 328 -2.17 5.15 -1.56
C MET A 328 -0.94 4.78 -2.40
N ILE A 329 0.21 4.71 -1.76
CA ILE A 329 1.44 4.24 -2.40
C ILE A 329 1.97 2.99 -1.69
N GLY A 330 2.35 1.96 -2.47
CA GLY A 330 3.00 0.75 -1.97
C GLY A 330 4.48 0.74 -2.34
N ARG A 331 4.77 0.47 -3.62
CA ARG A 331 6.15 0.34 -4.12
C ARG A 331 7.00 1.58 -3.88
N ALA A 332 6.45 2.78 -4.07
CA ALA A 332 7.22 4.03 -3.96
C ALA A 332 7.88 4.18 -2.58
N TYR A 333 7.15 3.92 -1.49
CA TYR A 333 7.75 4.00 -0.17
C TYR A 333 8.57 2.75 0.21
N ALA A 334 8.20 1.56 -0.31
CA ALA A 334 8.99 0.34 -0.11
C ALA A 334 10.39 0.47 -0.73
N TYR A 335 10.51 1.14 -1.88
CA TYR A 335 11.81 1.49 -2.45
C TYR A 335 12.60 2.44 -1.53
N GLY A 336 11.93 3.43 -0.97
CA GLY A 336 12.53 4.31 0.04
C GLY A 336 13.04 3.52 1.25
N LEU A 337 12.21 2.63 1.77
CA LEU A 337 12.55 1.80 2.93
C LEU A 337 13.79 0.93 2.67
N GLY A 338 13.81 0.16 1.59
CA GLY A 338 14.97 -0.67 1.24
C GLY A 338 16.20 0.16 0.84
N ALA A 339 16.01 1.39 0.33
CA ALA A 339 17.09 2.30 0.02
C ALA A 339 17.74 2.95 1.25
N GLY A 340 16.98 3.19 2.33
CA GLY A 340 17.53 3.93 3.47
C GLY A 340 16.69 3.95 4.73
N GLY A 341 15.90 2.90 5.00
CA GLY A 341 15.09 2.81 6.22
C GLY A 341 14.11 3.97 6.34
N GLN A 342 13.95 4.49 7.56
CA GLN A 342 13.02 5.59 7.85
C GLN A 342 13.30 6.84 7.01
N GLU A 343 14.57 7.25 6.87
CA GLU A 343 14.95 8.41 6.05
C GLU A 343 14.60 8.22 4.57
N GLY A 344 14.68 6.98 4.06
CA GLY A 344 14.31 6.64 2.70
C GLY A 344 12.81 6.74 2.47
N VAL A 345 11.99 6.30 3.42
CA VAL A 345 10.53 6.49 3.36
C VAL A 345 10.17 7.98 3.42
N ALA A 346 10.76 8.73 4.35
CA ALA A 346 10.55 10.18 4.44
C ALA A 346 10.94 10.89 3.13
N LYS A 347 12.04 10.44 2.49
CA LYS A 347 12.48 10.99 1.19
C LYS A 347 11.48 10.71 0.07
N ALA A 348 10.88 9.50 0.03
CA ALA A 348 9.83 9.17 -0.95
C ALA A 348 8.60 10.08 -0.78
N ILE A 349 8.17 10.30 0.45
CA ILE A 349 7.05 11.20 0.78
C ILE A 349 7.38 12.64 0.36
N ASP A 350 8.58 13.15 0.69
CA ASP A 350 9.05 14.49 0.34
C ASP A 350 9.10 14.74 -1.19
N ILE A 351 9.56 13.74 -1.96
CA ILE A 351 9.58 13.80 -3.43
C ILE A 351 8.16 14.00 -3.95
N LEU A 352 7.23 13.13 -3.56
CA LEU A 352 5.84 13.18 -4.03
C LEU A 352 5.15 14.49 -3.63
N ALA A 353 5.38 14.97 -2.41
CA ALA A 353 4.84 16.23 -1.93
C ALA A 353 5.34 17.43 -2.75
N LYS A 354 6.64 17.49 -3.03
CA LYS A 354 7.25 18.56 -3.83
C LYS A 354 6.73 18.55 -5.27
N GLU A 355 6.67 17.37 -5.87
CA GLU A 355 6.16 17.22 -7.24
C GLU A 355 4.69 17.60 -7.34
N LEU A 356 3.84 17.18 -6.39
CA LEU A 356 2.43 17.58 -6.35
C LEU A 356 2.28 19.09 -6.18
N THR A 357 2.99 19.70 -5.22
CA THR A 357 2.98 21.15 -5.00
C THR A 357 3.42 21.93 -6.26
N THR A 358 4.43 21.45 -6.95
CA THR A 358 4.91 22.05 -8.20
C THR A 358 3.86 21.94 -9.30
N THR A 359 3.27 20.75 -9.46
CA THR A 359 2.24 20.50 -10.49
C THR A 359 1.00 21.36 -10.25
N MET A 360 0.53 21.47 -8.99
CA MET A 360 -0.54 22.39 -8.61
C MET A 360 -0.25 23.83 -9.06
N GLY A 361 0.97 24.31 -8.82
CA GLY A 361 1.37 25.66 -9.25
C GLY A 361 1.35 25.84 -10.75
N LEU A 362 1.81 24.85 -11.52
CA LEU A 362 1.80 24.88 -12.99
C LEU A 362 0.40 24.75 -13.59
N CYS A 363 -0.53 24.14 -12.85
CA CYS A 363 -1.95 24.06 -13.24
C CYS A 363 -2.83 25.18 -12.67
N GLY A 364 -2.26 26.09 -11.86
CA GLY A 364 -2.95 27.27 -11.34
C GLY A 364 -3.94 26.98 -10.22
N VAL A 365 -3.70 25.96 -9.36
CA VAL A 365 -4.53 25.63 -8.21
C VAL A 365 -3.76 25.76 -6.90
N ASN A 366 -4.44 26.18 -5.82
CA ASN A 366 -3.84 26.44 -4.52
C ASN A 366 -4.15 25.37 -3.48
N THR A 367 -5.25 24.67 -3.58
CA THR A 367 -5.69 23.69 -2.59
C THR A 367 -6.02 22.35 -3.24
N ILE A 368 -5.98 21.28 -2.46
CA ILE A 368 -6.40 19.94 -2.92
C ILE A 368 -7.87 19.93 -3.35
N ALA A 369 -8.71 20.72 -2.69
CA ALA A 369 -10.14 20.82 -3.01
C ALA A 369 -10.43 21.48 -4.37
N GLU A 370 -9.48 22.24 -4.91
CA GLU A 370 -9.60 22.85 -6.24
C GLU A 370 -9.18 21.91 -7.38
N ILE A 371 -8.64 20.71 -7.05
CA ILE A 371 -8.22 19.75 -8.07
C ILE A 371 -9.45 18.96 -8.55
N ASP A 372 -9.86 19.20 -9.78
CA ASP A 372 -10.88 18.47 -10.51
C ASP A 372 -10.47 18.32 -12.00
N ASP A 373 -11.34 17.87 -12.86
CA ASP A 373 -11.06 17.58 -14.29
C ASP A 373 -10.60 18.81 -15.07
N HIS A 374 -10.91 20.04 -14.62
CA HIS A 374 -10.50 21.28 -15.30
C HIS A 374 -8.97 21.46 -15.35
N VAL A 375 -8.20 20.77 -14.49
CA VAL A 375 -6.73 20.78 -14.55
C VAL A 375 -6.17 19.84 -15.62
N LEU A 376 -7.02 19.04 -16.26
CA LEU A 376 -6.65 18.11 -17.32
C LEU A 376 -6.84 18.74 -18.68
N ALA A 377 -5.98 18.37 -19.63
CA ALA A 377 -6.16 18.71 -21.05
C ALA A 377 -7.07 17.65 -21.68
N VAL A 378 -8.20 18.10 -22.20
CA VAL A 378 -9.15 17.29 -22.96
C VAL A 378 -8.58 16.99 -24.34
#